data_471c9447d49ca38cac84334d54bd52ee
#
_entry.id   471c9447d49ca38cac84334d54bd52ee
#
_cell.length_a   1.000
_cell.length_b   1.000
_cell.length_c   1.000
_cell.angle_alpha   90.00
_cell.angle_beta   90.00
_cell.angle_gamma   90.00
#
_symmetry.space_group_name_H-M   'P 1'
#
loop_
_entity.id
_entity.type
_entity.pdbx_description
1 polymer ?
#
loop_
_entity_poly.entity_id
_entity_poly.type
_entity_poly.pdbx_seq_one_letter_code
_entity_poly.pdbx_strand_id
1 'polypeptide(L)'
;MQIIKTDAFVLKSFKYGETSKIVALFTKDHGKLNAIVKGVRNYKSRICGTMESMNYISAVIYLKESRDLQLVSNAEYKRSFKGIVNNIDKIEIAYNIIELLNKSVVENYVNDRIFELLINVFSKLDTAENNYSNYTLYFLIKLSNILGLSPEFTKVYKEHETFFTLNEFYMNDDIYNEFYVFTQGSLENLEFVVSDHSLISKFIFNYERFVSNHTQGLTKYKSSKVFKQLNSIT
;
A
#
# COMPACT_ATOMS: atom_id res chain seq x y z
N MET A 1 7.61 29.65 -6.29
CA MET A 1 8.30 28.34 -6.27
C MET A 1 8.89 28.18 -4.88
N GLN A 2 8.50 27.12 -4.21
CA GLN A 2 8.97 26.78 -2.86
C GLN A 2 9.89 25.57 -2.94
N ILE A 3 10.95 25.54 -2.15
CA ILE A 3 11.81 24.37 -1.99
C ILE A 3 11.44 23.74 -0.65
N ILE A 4 11.07 22.46 -0.70
CA ILE A 4 10.73 21.68 0.48
C ILE A 4 11.68 20.50 0.63
N LYS A 5 11.92 20.08 1.87
CA LYS A 5 12.53 18.79 2.22
C LYS A 5 11.50 18.00 3.01
N THR A 6 11.12 16.84 2.52
CA THR A 6 10.08 16.00 3.13
C THR A 6 10.42 14.51 3.00
N ASP A 7 9.95 13.72 3.94
CA ASP A 7 10.02 12.27 3.86
C ASP A 7 8.90 11.78 2.95
N ALA A 8 9.15 10.74 2.16
CA ALA A 8 8.20 10.23 1.19
C ALA A 8 8.37 8.73 0.90
N PHE A 9 7.26 8.06 0.60
CA PHE A 9 7.27 6.77 -0.07
C PHE A 9 7.09 6.94 -1.57
N VAL A 10 7.89 6.21 -2.36
CA VAL A 10 7.71 6.15 -3.82
C VAL A 10 6.58 5.16 -4.11
N LEU A 11 5.41 5.68 -4.50
CA LEU A 11 4.25 4.86 -4.81
C LEU A 11 4.34 4.25 -6.21
N LYS A 12 4.89 5.00 -7.16
CA LYS A 12 4.97 4.60 -8.57
C LYS A 12 6.13 5.28 -9.26
N SER A 13 6.74 4.58 -10.21
CA SER A 13 7.90 5.07 -10.94
C SER A 13 7.85 4.61 -12.39
N PHE A 14 8.01 5.55 -13.33
CA PHE A 14 8.00 5.29 -14.77
C PHE A 14 9.23 5.89 -15.43
N LYS A 15 9.75 5.21 -16.42
CA LYS A 15 10.77 5.78 -17.31
C LYS A 15 10.17 6.95 -18.12
N TYR A 16 10.89 8.05 -18.19
CA TYR A 16 10.52 9.24 -18.96
C TYR A 16 11.73 9.81 -19.68
N GLY A 17 11.64 9.90 -21.01
CA GLY A 17 12.78 10.24 -21.84
C GLY A 17 13.98 9.29 -21.63
N GLU A 18 15.19 9.74 -21.93
CA GLU A 18 16.39 8.88 -21.87
C GLU A 18 16.88 8.62 -20.44
N THR A 19 16.90 9.64 -19.59
CA THR A 19 17.56 9.56 -18.27
C THR A 19 16.65 9.87 -17.09
N SER A 20 15.42 10.31 -17.32
CA SER A 20 14.49 10.76 -16.29
C SER A 20 13.49 9.69 -15.89
N LYS A 21 12.81 9.92 -14.76
CA LYS A 21 11.60 9.19 -14.32
C LYS A 21 10.51 10.17 -13.97
N ILE A 22 9.25 9.75 -14.13
CA ILE A 22 8.09 10.35 -13.47
C ILE A 22 7.71 9.44 -12.32
N VAL A 23 7.48 10.03 -11.15
CA VAL A 23 7.18 9.32 -9.92
C VAL A 23 5.93 9.88 -9.26
N ALA A 24 5.13 9.00 -8.64
CA ALA A 24 4.14 9.39 -7.65
C ALA A 24 4.74 9.16 -6.26
N LEU A 25 4.75 10.19 -5.44
CA LEU A 25 5.27 10.19 -4.08
C LEU A 25 4.12 10.39 -3.11
N PHE A 26 4.10 9.64 -2.01
CA PHE A 26 3.28 9.95 -0.86
C PHE A 26 4.18 10.59 0.18
N THR A 27 4.07 11.91 0.31
CA THR A 27 4.93 12.70 1.20
C THR A 27 4.25 12.90 2.55
N LYS A 28 5.04 13.04 3.60
CA LYS A 28 4.55 13.27 4.95
C LYS A 28 3.76 14.59 5.04
N ASP A 29 4.35 15.67 4.53
CA ASP A 29 3.87 17.02 4.80
C ASP A 29 3.00 17.62 3.67
N HIS A 30 2.99 17.00 2.50
CA HIS A 30 2.29 17.52 1.31
C HIS A 30 1.39 16.47 0.62
N GLY A 31 1.20 15.30 1.25
CA GLY A 31 0.36 14.24 0.69
C GLY A 31 0.91 13.65 -0.60
N LYS A 32 0.03 13.22 -1.49
CA LYS A 32 0.41 12.59 -2.75
C LYS A 32 0.77 13.63 -3.81
N LEU A 33 1.97 13.52 -4.37
CA LEU A 33 2.52 14.41 -5.39
C LEU A 33 3.03 13.61 -6.60
N ASN A 34 2.81 14.15 -7.80
CA ASN A 34 3.48 13.68 -9.00
C ASN A 34 4.72 14.55 -9.27
N ALA A 35 5.84 13.92 -9.59
CA ALA A 35 7.08 14.65 -9.82
C ALA A 35 7.92 14.03 -10.95
N ILE A 36 8.72 14.87 -11.60
CA ILE A 36 9.78 14.45 -12.51
C ILE A 36 11.12 14.46 -11.78
N VAL A 37 11.94 13.44 -12.06
CA VAL A 37 13.29 13.29 -11.52
C VAL A 37 14.24 13.18 -12.68
N LYS A 38 14.96 14.28 -12.98
CA LYS A 38 15.87 14.35 -14.12
C LYS A 38 17.17 13.62 -13.82
N GLY A 39 17.70 12.89 -14.83
CA GLY A 39 18.99 12.23 -14.75
C GLY A 39 19.08 11.04 -13.78
N VAL A 40 17.97 10.63 -13.15
CA VAL A 40 17.98 9.59 -12.14
C VAL A 40 18.35 8.20 -12.65
N ARG A 41 18.18 7.96 -13.96
CA ARG A 41 18.54 6.70 -14.63
C ARG A 41 20.01 6.63 -15.05
N ASN A 42 20.76 7.71 -14.91
CA ASN A 42 22.19 7.69 -15.11
C ASN A 42 22.84 6.99 -13.90
N TYR A 43 23.63 5.94 -14.13
CA TYR A 43 24.31 5.17 -13.08
C TYR A 43 25.27 6.01 -12.21
N LYS A 44 25.76 7.14 -12.73
CA LYS A 44 26.59 8.10 -11.98
C LYS A 44 25.76 9.08 -11.13
N SER A 45 24.43 9.05 -11.25
CA SER A 45 23.56 9.93 -10.48
C SER A 45 23.56 9.52 -9.01
N ARG A 46 23.73 10.49 -8.09
CA ARG A 46 23.66 10.26 -6.63
C ARG A 46 22.31 9.75 -6.17
N ILE A 47 21.26 10.03 -6.94
CA ILE A 47 19.88 9.59 -6.64
C ILE A 47 19.48 8.35 -7.46
N CYS A 48 20.45 7.68 -8.11
CA CYS A 48 20.18 6.45 -8.82
C CYS A 48 19.62 5.38 -7.86
N GLY A 49 18.56 4.69 -8.28
CA GLY A 49 17.91 3.65 -7.47
C GLY A 49 16.94 4.16 -6.38
N THR A 50 17.06 5.43 -5.91
CA THR A 50 16.17 5.93 -4.86
C THR A 50 14.69 6.03 -5.28
N MET A 51 14.44 6.18 -6.59
CA MET A 51 13.11 6.38 -7.17
C MET A 51 12.46 5.07 -7.64
N GLU A 52 12.76 3.97 -7.01
CA GLU A 52 12.00 2.73 -7.23
C GLU A 52 10.80 2.67 -6.28
N SER A 53 9.69 2.07 -6.76
CA SER A 53 8.50 1.87 -5.92
C SER A 53 8.85 1.14 -4.62
N MET A 54 8.12 1.43 -3.55
CA MET A 54 8.32 0.97 -2.17
C MET A 54 9.47 1.66 -1.39
N ASN A 55 10.36 2.40 -2.06
CA ASN A 55 11.43 3.09 -1.34
C ASN A 55 10.89 4.17 -0.42
N TYR A 56 11.43 4.20 0.81
CA TYR A 56 11.23 5.27 1.77
C TYR A 56 12.43 6.20 1.75
N ILE A 57 12.19 7.45 1.37
CA ILE A 57 13.22 8.44 1.03
C ILE A 57 12.99 9.76 1.77
N SER A 58 14.06 10.54 1.90
CA SER A 58 14.00 11.98 2.15
C SER A 58 14.26 12.68 0.84
N ALA A 59 13.33 13.52 0.38
CA ALA A 59 13.37 14.17 -0.93
C ALA A 59 13.38 15.70 -0.82
N VAL A 60 14.16 16.35 -1.70
CA VAL A 60 14.11 17.79 -1.91
C VAL A 60 13.33 18.07 -3.19
N ILE A 61 12.22 18.78 -3.04
CA ILE A 61 11.22 18.98 -4.10
C ILE A 61 11.03 20.50 -4.33
N TYR A 62 11.05 20.91 -5.58
CA TYR A 62 10.66 22.24 -6.01
C TYR A 62 9.17 22.24 -6.31
N LEU A 63 8.37 22.79 -5.38
CA LEU A 63 6.93 22.93 -5.49
C LEU A 63 6.56 24.21 -6.21
N LYS A 64 5.65 24.09 -7.16
CA LYS A 64 5.00 25.21 -7.82
C LYS A 64 3.51 24.86 -8.00
N GLU A 65 2.60 25.60 -7.37
CA GLU A 65 1.15 25.37 -7.38
C GLU A 65 0.56 25.27 -8.81
N SER A 66 1.12 26.04 -9.74
CA SER A 66 0.68 26.05 -11.14
C SER A 66 1.20 24.86 -11.98
N ARG A 67 1.74 23.80 -11.35
CA ARG A 67 2.27 22.62 -12.05
C ARG A 67 1.69 21.35 -11.45
N ASP A 68 1.19 20.49 -12.32
CA ASP A 68 0.75 19.15 -11.95
C ASP A 68 1.94 18.22 -11.67
N LEU A 69 3.09 18.48 -12.31
CA LEU A 69 4.31 17.69 -12.21
C LEU A 69 5.40 18.52 -11.52
N GLN A 70 5.72 18.19 -10.28
CA GLN A 70 6.75 18.84 -9.48
C GLN A 70 8.15 18.37 -9.90
N LEU A 71 9.23 18.99 -9.38
CA LEU A 71 10.60 18.59 -9.68
C LEU A 71 11.32 18.11 -8.43
N VAL A 72 11.74 16.85 -8.42
CA VAL A 72 12.67 16.34 -7.41
C VAL A 72 14.09 16.70 -7.83
N SER A 73 14.79 17.44 -6.97
CA SER A 73 16.19 17.83 -7.21
C SER A 73 17.19 16.93 -6.52
N ASN A 74 16.83 16.37 -5.38
CA ASN A 74 17.67 15.45 -4.62
C ASN A 74 16.81 14.44 -3.86
N ALA A 75 17.36 13.26 -3.59
CA ALA A 75 16.75 12.26 -2.71
C ALA A 75 17.83 11.34 -2.13
N GLU A 76 17.57 10.88 -0.93
CA GLU A 76 18.38 9.89 -0.22
C GLU A 76 17.49 8.85 0.45
N TYR A 77 17.96 7.63 0.63
CA TYR A 77 17.23 6.62 1.40
C TYR A 77 17.07 7.10 2.85
N LYS A 78 15.84 7.13 3.33
CA LYS A 78 15.53 7.37 4.74
C LYS A 78 15.68 6.07 5.53
N ARG A 79 15.19 4.98 4.97
CA ARG A 79 15.30 3.63 5.50
C ARG A 79 15.28 2.61 4.37
N SER A 80 16.11 1.58 4.50
CA SER A 80 16.08 0.41 3.62
C SER A 80 15.41 -0.76 4.33
N PHE A 81 14.41 -1.35 3.69
CA PHE A 81 13.69 -2.53 4.16
C PHE A 81 14.32 -3.79 3.55
N LYS A 82 15.47 -4.18 4.09
CA LYS A 82 16.30 -5.29 3.54
C LYS A 82 15.58 -6.63 3.58
N GLY A 83 14.80 -6.90 4.63
CA GLY A 83 14.00 -8.12 4.74
C GLY A 83 12.92 -8.20 3.66
N ILE A 84 12.32 -7.06 3.28
CA ILE A 84 11.35 -7.02 2.17
C ILE A 84 12.06 -7.29 0.85
N VAL A 85 13.12 -6.57 0.51
CA VAL A 85 13.76 -6.68 -0.82
C VAL A 85 14.47 -8.02 -1.06
N ASN A 86 14.76 -8.77 -0.01
CA ASN A 86 15.41 -10.08 -0.09
C ASN A 86 14.42 -11.25 -0.08
N ASN A 87 13.10 -11.00 -0.05
CA ASN A 87 12.07 -12.03 -0.01
C ASN A 87 10.96 -11.68 -1.01
N ILE A 88 10.74 -12.56 -2.01
CA ILE A 88 9.79 -12.31 -3.11
C ILE A 88 8.34 -12.18 -2.62
N ASP A 89 7.94 -12.95 -1.61
CA ASP A 89 6.59 -12.91 -1.06
C ASP A 89 6.35 -11.57 -0.33
N LYS A 90 7.35 -11.09 0.43
CA LYS A 90 7.28 -9.77 1.07
C LYS A 90 7.28 -8.63 0.06
N ILE A 91 8.01 -8.76 -1.06
CA ILE A 91 7.97 -7.80 -2.17
C ILE A 91 6.55 -7.71 -2.72
N GLU A 92 5.89 -8.85 -2.96
CA GLU A 92 4.50 -8.88 -3.45
C GLU A 92 3.57 -8.12 -2.49
N ILE A 93 3.64 -8.43 -1.19
CA ILE A 93 2.82 -7.76 -0.15
C ILE A 93 3.08 -6.25 -0.13
N ALA A 94 4.34 -5.84 -0.14
CA ALA A 94 4.71 -4.43 -0.13
C ALA A 94 4.20 -3.68 -1.38
N TYR A 95 4.29 -4.30 -2.57
CA TYR A 95 3.71 -3.74 -3.80
C TYR A 95 2.19 -3.63 -3.74
N ASN A 96 1.50 -4.64 -3.21
CA ASN A 96 0.05 -4.61 -3.04
C ASN A 96 -0.37 -3.44 -2.13
N ILE A 97 0.33 -3.24 -1.01
CA ILE A 97 0.08 -2.12 -0.08
C ILE A 97 0.31 -0.76 -0.75
N ILE A 98 1.42 -0.60 -1.46
CA ILE A 98 1.74 0.66 -2.18
C ILE A 98 0.73 0.94 -3.29
N GLU A 99 0.33 -0.06 -4.05
CA GLU A 99 -0.66 0.10 -5.11
C GLU A 99 -2.04 0.48 -4.55
N LEU A 100 -2.44 -0.16 -3.45
CA LEU A 100 -3.67 0.15 -2.72
C LEU A 100 -3.67 1.61 -2.25
N LEU A 101 -2.60 2.04 -1.58
CA LEU A 101 -2.47 3.42 -1.14
C LEU A 101 -2.53 4.40 -2.31
N ASN A 102 -1.77 4.14 -3.39
CA ASN A 102 -1.75 5.01 -4.56
C ASN A 102 -3.13 5.21 -5.20
N LYS A 103 -4.00 4.20 -5.13
CA LYS A 103 -5.37 4.26 -5.67
C LYS A 103 -6.37 4.91 -4.72
N SER A 104 -6.15 4.76 -3.40
CA SER A 104 -7.10 5.20 -2.38
C SER A 104 -6.96 6.67 -2.00
N VAL A 105 -5.79 7.29 -2.23
CA VAL A 105 -5.53 8.67 -1.85
C VAL A 105 -5.49 9.60 -3.08
N VAL A 106 -6.15 10.73 -2.96
CA VAL A 106 -6.12 11.79 -3.97
C VAL A 106 -4.86 12.65 -3.82
N GLU A 107 -4.54 13.42 -4.86
CA GLU A 107 -3.40 14.35 -4.81
C GLU A 107 -3.57 15.41 -3.73
N ASN A 108 -2.45 15.80 -3.11
CA ASN A 108 -2.35 16.79 -2.04
C ASN A 108 -3.14 16.45 -0.76
N TYR A 109 -3.62 15.23 -0.61
CA TYR A 109 -4.27 14.80 0.63
C TYR A 109 -3.22 14.45 1.68
N VAL A 110 -3.02 15.35 2.63
CA VAL A 110 -2.09 15.16 3.75
C VAL A 110 -2.79 14.38 4.86
N ASN A 111 -2.19 13.31 5.32
CA ASN A 111 -2.71 12.52 6.43
C ASN A 111 -1.58 11.77 7.15
N ASP A 112 -1.18 12.28 8.30
CA ASP A 112 -0.09 11.71 9.11
C ASP A 112 -0.39 10.28 9.56
N ARG A 113 -1.67 9.98 9.86
CA ARG A 113 -2.06 8.63 10.31
C ARG A 113 -1.84 7.58 9.22
N ILE A 114 -2.09 7.93 7.95
CA ILE A 114 -1.81 7.03 6.81
C ILE A 114 -0.29 6.89 6.63
N PHE A 115 0.47 7.97 6.76
CA PHE A 115 1.91 7.94 6.60
C PHE A 115 2.57 7.07 7.69
N GLU A 116 2.16 7.22 8.94
CA GLU A 116 2.61 6.40 10.07
C GLU A 116 2.20 4.93 9.93
N LEU A 117 0.96 4.66 9.50
CA LEU A 117 0.49 3.31 9.22
C LEU A 117 1.40 2.61 8.20
N LEU A 118 1.77 3.31 7.13
CA LEU A 118 2.65 2.77 6.09
C LEU A 118 4.04 2.45 6.64
N ILE A 119 4.65 3.36 7.39
CA ILE A 119 5.96 3.14 8.03
C ILE A 119 5.92 1.92 8.95
N ASN A 120 4.89 1.84 9.81
CA ASN A 120 4.77 0.79 10.81
C ASN A 120 4.56 -0.58 10.14
N VAL A 121 3.67 -0.67 9.15
CA VAL A 121 3.42 -1.92 8.42
C VAL A 121 4.66 -2.39 7.67
N PHE A 122 5.36 -1.50 6.96
CA PHE A 122 6.62 -1.84 6.29
C PHE A 122 7.71 -2.27 7.27
N SER A 123 7.79 -1.61 8.44
CA SER A 123 8.77 -1.96 9.46
C SER A 123 8.55 -3.35 10.03
N LYS A 124 7.29 -3.74 10.25
CA LYS A 124 6.95 -5.07 10.76
C LYS A 124 7.06 -6.15 9.68
N LEU A 125 6.58 -5.87 8.46
CA LEU A 125 6.74 -6.78 7.33
C LEU A 125 8.24 -7.07 7.05
N ASP A 126 9.11 -6.08 7.22
CA ASP A 126 10.56 -6.24 7.02
C ASP A 126 11.13 -7.36 7.89
N THR A 127 10.69 -7.45 9.14
CA THR A 127 11.17 -8.42 10.14
C THR A 127 10.30 -9.67 10.26
N ALA A 128 9.09 -9.70 9.69
CA ALA A 128 8.17 -10.84 9.80
C ALA A 128 8.77 -12.10 9.17
N GLU A 129 8.50 -13.27 9.76
CA GLU A 129 9.00 -14.55 9.27
C GLU A 129 7.94 -15.36 8.50
N ASN A 130 6.66 -15.07 8.73
CA ASN A 130 5.54 -15.81 8.13
C ASN A 130 4.28 -14.95 8.00
N ASN A 131 3.20 -15.52 7.46
CA ASN A 131 1.84 -14.93 7.37
C ASN A 131 1.81 -13.52 6.73
N TYR A 132 2.64 -13.28 5.71
CA TYR A 132 2.84 -11.95 5.11
C TYR A 132 1.54 -11.34 4.55
N SER A 133 0.61 -12.15 4.05
CA SER A 133 -0.69 -11.68 3.53
C SER A 133 -1.53 -10.96 4.58
N ASN A 134 -1.33 -11.28 5.87
CA ASN A 134 -2.02 -10.63 6.98
C ASN A 134 -1.75 -9.13 7.01
N TYR A 135 -0.55 -8.70 6.59
CA TYR A 135 -0.17 -7.29 6.54
C TYR A 135 -0.96 -6.50 5.49
N THR A 136 -1.29 -7.13 4.35
CA THR A 136 -2.18 -6.51 3.34
C THR A 136 -3.57 -6.30 3.89
N LEU A 137 -4.17 -7.32 4.50
CA LEU A 137 -5.51 -7.24 5.09
C LEU A 137 -5.57 -6.19 6.21
N TYR A 138 -4.59 -6.23 7.12
CA TYR A 138 -4.49 -5.25 8.20
C TYR A 138 -4.39 -3.82 7.67
N PHE A 139 -3.46 -3.58 6.72
CA PHE A 139 -3.29 -2.27 6.12
C PHE A 139 -4.58 -1.77 5.47
N LEU A 140 -5.27 -2.63 4.72
CA LEU A 140 -6.52 -2.32 4.04
C LEU A 140 -7.63 -1.92 5.03
N ILE A 141 -7.79 -2.67 6.13
CA ILE A 141 -8.76 -2.37 7.19
C ILE A 141 -8.43 -1.02 7.86
N LYS A 142 -7.17 -0.82 8.27
CA LYS A 142 -6.78 0.42 8.96
C LYS A 142 -6.84 1.63 8.03
N LEU A 143 -6.44 1.48 6.77
CA LEU A 143 -6.55 2.55 5.76
C LEU A 143 -8.01 2.96 5.56
N SER A 144 -8.91 2.00 5.35
CA SER A 144 -10.33 2.29 5.16
C SER A 144 -10.94 2.99 6.38
N ASN A 145 -10.59 2.56 7.59
CA ASN A 145 -11.04 3.22 8.82
C ASN A 145 -10.55 4.68 8.91
N ILE A 146 -9.30 4.94 8.52
CA ILE A 146 -8.76 6.32 8.49
C ILE A 146 -9.48 7.17 7.44
N LEU A 147 -9.89 6.57 6.32
CA LEU A 147 -10.65 7.22 5.25
C LEU A 147 -12.16 7.36 5.56
N GLY A 148 -12.63 6.85 6.70
CA GLY A 148 -14.04 6.86 7.08
C GLY A 148 -14.90 5.84 6.32
N LEU A 149 -14.28 4.79 5.79
CA LEU A 149 -14.92 3.74 4.98
C LEU A 149 -14.99 2.41 5.74
N SER A 150 -15.46 2.43 6.99
CA SER A 150 -15.64 1.20 7.75
C SER A 150 -16.88 0.45 7.26
N PRO A 151 -16.77 -0.83 6.86
CA PRO A 151 -17.93 -1.60 6.45
C PRO A 151 -18.82 -1.92 7.64
N GLU A 152 -20.12 -1.81 7.43
CA GLU A 152 -21.12 -2.38 8.34
C GLU A 152 -21.41 -3.81 7.89
N PHE A 153 -21.20 -4.76 8.80
CA PHE A 153 -21.52 -6.17 8.54
C PHE A 153 -23.00 -6.41 8.82
N THR A 154 -23.74 -6.78 7.79
CA THR A 154 -25.16 -7.09 7.91
C THR A 154 -25.33 -8.55 8.34
N LYS A 155 -26.09 -8.76 9.40
CA LYS A 155 -26.49 -10.10 9.83
C LYS A 155 -27.68 -10.57 9.00
N VAL A 156 -27.51 -11.69 8.31
CA VAL A 156 -28.53 -12.27 7.41
C VAL A 156 -28.85 -13.67 7.86
N TYR A 157 -30.14 -14.01 7.93
CA TYR A 157 -30.62 -15.36 8.22
C TYR A 157 -30.97 -16.07 6.91
N LYS A 158 -30.29 -17.19 6.62
CA LYS A 158 -30.48 -17.97 5.42
C LYS A 158 -30.31 -19.46 5.72
N GLU A 159 -31.23 -20.31 5.18
CA GLU A 159 -31.15 -21.78 5.30
C GLU A 159 -31.01 -22.27 6.75
N HIS A 160 -31.72 -21.62 7.69
CA HIS A 160 -31.68 -21.87 9.13
C HIS A 160 -30.38 -21.51 9.87
N GLU A 161 -29.47 -20.78 9.21
CA GLU A 161 -28.21 -20.31 9.77
C GLU A 161 -28.10 -18.78 9.69
N THR A 162 -27.28 -18.22 10.55
CA THR A 162 -26.97 -16.79 10.56
C THR A 162 -25.62 -16.56 9.91
N PHE A 163 -25.56 -15.57 9.03
CA PHE A 163 -24.34 -15.16 8.35
C PHE A 163 -24.10 -13.66 8.54
N PHE A 164 -22.84 -13.28 8.59
CA PHE A 164 -22.41 -11.90 8.41
C PHE A 164 -22.03 -11.70 6.95
N THR A 165 -22.39 -10.57 6.37
CA THR A 165 -22.10 -10.31 4.96
C THR A 165 -21.24 -9.06 4.77
N LEU A 166 -20.25 -9.17 3.90
CA LEU A 166 -19.50 -8.07 3.33
C LEU A 166 -19.64 -8.17 1.80
N ASN A 167 -20.42 -7.26 1.21
CA ASN A 167 -20.91 -7.40 -0.17
C ASN A 167 -21.73 -8.69 -0.33
N GLU A 168 -21.27 -9.60 -1.19
CA GLU A 168 -21.87 -10.93 -1.44
C GLU A 168 -21.08 -12.06 -0.74
N PHE A 169 -20.11 -11.72 0.10
CA PHE A 169 -19.32 -12.67 0.84
C PHE A 169 -19.99 -13.00 2.17
N TYR A 170 -20.50 -14.22 2.27
CA TYR A 170 -21.19 -14.74 3.47
C TYR A 170 -20.16 -15.39 4.39
N MET A 171 -20.17 -15.00 5.66
CA MET A 171 -19.31 -15.52 6.72
C MET A 171 -20.19 -16.10 7.83
N ASN A 172 -19.99 -17.37 8.16
CA ASN A 172 -20.52 -17.92 9.39
C ASN A 172 -19.82 -17.29 10.62
N ASP A 173 -20.26 -17.64 11.82
CA ASP A 173 -19.70 -17.08 13.07
C ASP A 173 -18.18 -17.33 13.18
N ASP A 174 -17.68 -18.51 12.79
CA ASP A 174 -16.25 -18.85 12.87
C ASP A 174 -15.42 -17.98 11.93
N ILE A 175 -15.82 -17.88 10.66
CA ILE A 175 -15.15 -17.05 9.66
C ILE A 175 -15.21 -15.56 10.03
N TYR A 176 -16.35 -15.12 10.55
CA TYR A 176 -16.49 -13.73 10.98
C TYR A 176 -15.60 -13.42 12.19
N ASN A 177 -15.52 -14.32 13.17
CA ASN A 177 -14.65 -14.15 14.32
C ASN A 177 -13.17 -14.13 13.92
N GLU A 178 -12.76 -14.96 12.96
CA GLU A 178 -11.39 -14.93 12.41
C GLU A 178 -11.10 -13.58 11.75
N PHE A 179 -12.02 -13.07 10.91
CA PHE A 179 -11.89 -11.72 10.34
C PHE A 179 -11.86 -10.63 11.42
N TYR A 180 -12.67 -10.76 12.45
CA TYR A 180 -12.76 -9.79 13.56
C TYR A 180 -11.43 -9.61 14.30
N VAL A 181 -10.60 -10.66 14.38
CA VAL A 181 -9.23 -10.59 14.95
C VAL A 181 -8.40 -9.53 14.22
N PHE A 182 -8.51 -9.41 12.90
CA PHE A 182 -7.78 -8.40 12.14
C PHE A 182 -8.32 -6.98 12.38
N THR A 183 -9.61 -6.82 12.66
CA THR A 183 -10.20 -5.50 12.94
C THR A 183 -9.73 -4.94 14.27
N GLN A 184 -9.61 -5.80 15.30
CA GLN A 184 -9.19 -5.47 16.65
C GLN A 184 -7.70 -5.67 16.89
N GLY A 185 -7.05 -6.50 16.07
CA GLY A 185 -5.66 -6.90 16.23
C GLY A 185 -4.67 -5.74 16.19
N SER A 186 -3.59 -5.90 16.94
CA SER A 186 -2.43 -5.02 16.85
C SER A 186 -1.47 -5.52 15.77
N LEU A 187 -0.71 -4.62 15.19
CA LEU A 187 0.32 -4.92 14.20
C LEU A 187 1.38 -5.90 14.74
N GLU A 188 1.62 -5.88 16.06
CA GLU A 188 2.62 -6.72 16.73
C GLU A 188 2.32 -8.22 16.65
N ASN A 189 1.05 -8.58 16.56
CA ASN A 189 0.61 -9.98 16.64
C ASN A 189 0.24 -10.58 15.28
N LEU A 190 0.35 -9.85 14.19
CA LEU A 190 -0.12 -10.32 12.87
C LEU A 190 0.58 -11.58 12.37
N GLU A 191 1.86 -11.75 12.65
CA GLU A 191 2.60 -12.95 12.22
C GLU A 191 2.18 -14.22 12.96
N PHE A 192 1.53 -14.08 14.14
CA PHE A 192 1.04 -15.19 14.94
C PHE A 192 -0.42 -15.56 14.64
N VAL A 193 -1.12 -14.74 13.86
CA VAL A 193 -2.47 -15.07 13.41
C VAL A 193 -2.38 -16.09 12.29
N VAL A 194 -2.61 -17.34 12.63
CA VAL A 194 -2.63 -18.45 11.68
C VAL A 194 -4.03 -18.53 11.08
N SER A 195 -4.15 -18.20 9.82
CA SER A 195 -5.40 -18.29 9.06
C SER A 195 -5.14 -19.04 7.77
N ASP A 196 -6.19 -19.67 7.23
CA ASP A 196 -6.11 -20.27 5.91
C ASP A 196 -5.78 -19.19 4.86
N HIS A 197 -4.72 -19.40 4.11
CA HIS A 197 -4.27 -18.47 3.07
C HIS A 197 -5.37 -18.16 2.03
N SER A 198 -6.19 -19.16 1.69
CA SER A 198 -7.37 -19.01 0.82
C SER A 198 -8.38 -18.05 1.45
N LEU A 199 -8.60 -18.16 2.76
CA LEU A 199 -9.55 -17.32 3.49
C LEU A 199 -9.06 -15.87 3.57
N ILE A 200 -7.79 -15.66 3.90
CA ILE A 200 -7.18 -14.31 3.88
C ILE A 200 -7.31 -13.66 2.50
N SER A 201 -7.06 -14.42 1.43
CA SER A 201 -7.22 -13.93 0.06
C SER A 201 -8.66 -13.54 -0.26
N LYS A 202 -9.66 -14.28 0.27
CA LYS A 202 -11.08 -13.93 0.13
C LYS A 202 -11.41 -12.65 0.91
N PHE A 203 -10.90 -12.50 2.12
CA PHE A 203 -11.08 -11.27 2.91
C PHE A 203 -10.50 -10.06 2.18
N ILE A 204 -9.26 -10.14 1.71
CA ILE A 204 -8.61 -9.06 0.96
C ILE A 204 -9.47 -8.71 -0.26
N PHE A 205 -9.85 -9.70 -1.08
CA PHE A 205 -10.63 -9.48 -2.30
C PHE A 205 -11.97 -8.78 -2.03
N ASN A 206 -12.72 -9.24 -1.04
CA ASN A 206 -14.04 -8.68 -0.73
C ASN A 206 -13.94 -7.31 -0.07
N TYR A 207 -12.94 -7.10 0.78
CA TYR A 207 -12.71 -5.81 1.41
C TYR A 207 -12.21 -4.75 0.41
N GLU A 208 -11.33 -5.12 -0.52
CA GLU A 208 -10.91 -4.26 -1.63
C GLU A 208 -12.10 -3.85 -2.51
N ARG A 209 -12.98 -4.80 -2.80
CA ARG A 209 -14.21 -4.54 -3.56
C ARG A 209 -15.12 -3.56 -2.82
N PHE A 210 -15.25 -3.71 -1.49
CA PHE A 210 -15.98 -2.76 -0.66
C PHE A 210 -15.37 -1.35 -0.74
N VAL A 211 -14.08 -1.20 -0.49
CA VAL A 211 -13.38 0.09 -0.55
C VAL A 211 -13.47 0.68 -1.96
N SER A 212 -13.32 -0.14 -3.00
CA SER A 212 -13.42 0.28 -4.40
C SER A 212 -14.77 0.87 -4.78
N ASN A 213 -15.85 0.31 -4.25
CA ASN A 213 -17.21 0.80 -4.50
C ASN A 213 -17.49 2.14 -3.82
N HIS A 214 -16.74 2.48 -2.78
CA HIS A 214 -16.91 3.71 -2.00
C HIS A 214 -15.85 4.78 -2.33
N THR A 215 -14.79 4.41 -3.05
CA THR A 215 -13.78 5.35 -3.55
C THR A 215 -13.81 5.37 -5.08
N GLN A 216 -14.08 6.53 -5.69
CA GLN A 216 -14.00 6.65 -7.14
C GLN A 216 -12.53 6.42 -7.58
N GLY A 217 -12.26 5.29 -8.25
CA GLY A 217 -10.98 5.09 -8.93
C GLY A 217 -10.17 3.84 -8.60
N LEU A 218 -10.61 2.96 -7.68
CA LEU A 218 -9.92 1.70 -7.44
C LEU A 218 -10.19 0.69 -8.59
N THR A 219 -9.39 0.75 -9.64
CA THR A 219 -9.37 -0.28 -10.69
C THR A 219 -8.53 -1.48 -10.26
N LYS A 220 -8.85 -2.69 -10.77
CA LYS A 220 -8.18 -3.97 -10.46
C LYS A 220 -6.64 -3.87 -10.34
N TYR A 221 -6.09 -4.50 -9.31
CA TYR A 221 -4.64 -4.59 -9.07
C TYR A 221 -3.89 -5.16 -10.26
N LYS A 222 -2.85 -4.44 -10.71
CA LYS A 222 -1.96 -4.92 -11.76
C LYS A 222 -0.85 -5.82 -11.18
N SER A 223 -0.40 -5.51 -9.97
CA SER A 223 0.65 -6.25 -9.27
C SER A 223 0.27 -7.72 -9.03
N SER A 224 -0.93 -8.00 -8.50
CA SER A 224 -1.36 -9.38 -8.23
C SER A 224 -1.39 -10.29 -9.48
N LYS A 225 -1.59 -9.71 -10.68
CA LYS A 225 -1.54 -10.48 -11.93
C LYS A 225 -0.10 -10.87 -12.30
N VAL A 226 0.85 -9.96 -12.11
CA VAL A 226 2.27 -10.20 -12.42
C VAL A 226 2.84 -11.27 -11.49
N PHE A 227 2.58 -11.17 -10.19
CA PHE A 227 3.05 -12.15 -9.21
C PHE A 227 2.40 -13.54 -9.39
N LYS A 228 1.11 -13.63 -9.73
CA LYS A 228 0.48 -14.91 -10.07
C LYS A 228 1.13 -15.58 -11.30
N GLN A 229 1.56 -14.79 -12.29
CA GLN A 229 2.28 -15.34 -13.44
C GLN A 229 3.69 -15.80 -13.06
N LEU A 230 4.40 -15.10 -12.18
CA LEU A 230 5.72 -15.53 -11.69
C LEU A 230 5.63 -16.83 -10.88
N ASN A 231 4.65 -16.95 -9.98
CA ASN A 231 4.44 -18.16 -9.17
C ASN A 231 3.89 -19.38 -9.96
N SER A 232 3.40 -19.18 -11.18
CA SER A 232 2.99 -20.29 -12.07
C SER A 232 4.14 -20.85 -12.93
N ILE A 233 5.33 -20.27 -12.86
CA ILE A 233 6.53 -20.66 -13.63
C ILE A 233 7.54 -21.40 -12.72
N THR A 234 7.31 -21.42 -11.41
CA THR A 234 8.03 -22.24 -10.43
C THR A 234 7.27 -23.51 -10.10
#